data_f3ac2a239d72f2fc7dc414dbfe01b0c2
#
_entry.id   f3ac2a239d72f2fc7dc414dbfe01b0c2
#
_cell.length_a   1.000
_cell.length_b   1.000
_cell.length_c   1.000
_cell.angle_alpha   90.00
_cell.angle_beta   90.00
_cell.angle_gamma   90.00
#
_symmetry.space_group_name_H-M   'P 1'
#
loop_
_entity.id
_entity.type
_entity.pdbx_description
1 polymer ?
#
loop_
_entity_poly.entity_id
_entity_poly.type
_entity_poly.pdbx_seq_one_letter_code
_entity_poly.pdbx_strand_id
1 'polypeptide(L)'
;FFETGRTRDLAFRICQLQLLADAMRKNETVLEEALKKDLGKSVFESYATEIGFVLADIRYTIQNLQKWSAPKRVRTPLYLFPGKSKIQKEPYGSVLILGPYNYPVQLLAEPLIGAIAAGNCAVLKPSELTPHVSKAMYQIVHSTFKEEYIACVEGGVEVNQELLSQKFDYIFFTGSERVGRIVMKAAAEN
;
A
#
# COMPACT_ATOMS: atom_id res chain seq x y z
N PHE A 1 -6.91 -14.03 5.49
CA PHE A 1 -6.55 -14.15 4.06
C PHE A 1 -5.06 -14.44 3.87
N PHE A 2 -4.16 -13.76 4.56
CA PHE A 2 -2.71 -13.95 4.44
C PHE A 2 -2.28 -15.41 4.68
N GLU A 3 -2.78 -16.05 5.72
CA GLU A 3 -2.45 -17.44 6.08
C GLU A 3 -2.82 -18.49 5.01
N THR A 4 -3.69 -18.12 4.05
CA THR A 4 -3.99 -19.02 2.93
C THR A 4 -2.81 -19.19 1.97
N GLY A 5 -1.77 -18.35 2.08
CA GLY A 5 -0.61 -18.32 1.18
C GLY A 5 -0.88 -17.78 -0.22
N ARG A 6 -2.12 -17.40 -0.53
CA ARG A 6 -2.54 -16.92 -1.85
C ARG A 6 -1.81 -15.67 -2.29
N THR A 7 -1.47 -14.78 -1.35
CA THR A 7 -0.73 -13.54 -1.63
C THR A 7 0.73 -13.79 -2.07
N ARG A 8 1.27 -14.97 -1.84
CA ARG A 8 2.65 -15.34 -2.24
C ARG A 8 2.76 -15.65 -3.73
N ASP A 9 1.66 -15.99 -4.39
CA ASP A 9 1.64 -16.25 -5.83
C ASP A 9 1.93 -14.98 -6.64
N LEU A 10 2.89 -15.06 -7.55
CA LEU A 10 3.32 -13.94 -8.37
C LEU A 10 2.22 -13.49 -9.35
N ALA A 11 1.50 -14.44 -9.94
CA ALA A 11 0.41 -14.14 -10.88
C ALA A 11 -0.75 -13.44 -10.16
N PHE A 12 -1.05 -13.86 -8.93
CA PHE A 12 -2.03 -13.18 -8.09
C PHE A 12 -1.63 -11.72 -7.85
N ARG A 13 -0.40 -11.45 -7.41
CA ARG A 13 0.10 -10.09 -7.14
C ARG A 13 0.05 -9.19 -8.38
N ILE A 14 0.47 -9.69 -9.54
CA ILE A 14 0.38 -8.97 -10.81
C ILE A 14 -1.07 -8.65 -11.15
N CYS A 15 -1.98 -9.61 -11.00
CA CYS A 15 -3.41 -9.40 -11.23
C CYS A 15 -3.97 -8.31 -10.29
N GLN A 16 -3.62 -8.31 -9.01
CA GLN A 16 -4.08 -7.29 -8.05
C GLN A 16 -3.54 -5.89 -8.39
N LEU A 17 -2.29 -5.77 -8.84
CA LEU A 17 -1.73 -4.50 -9.32
C LEU A 17 -2.44 -4.00 -10.58
N GLN A 18 -2.81 -4.89 -11.51
CA GLN A 18 -3.60 -4.53 -12.69
C GLN A 18 -5.00 -4.04 -12.31
N LEU A 19 -5.67 -4.73 -11.38
CA LEU A 19 -6.97 -4.30 -10.85
C LEU A 19 -6.89 -2.91 -10.21
N LEU A 20 -5.83 -2.62 -9.44
CA LEU A 20 -5.63 -1.29 -8.88
C LEU A 20 -5.46 -0.24 -9.99
N ALA A 21 -4.63 -0.51 -11.00
CA ALA A 21 -4.42 0.42 -12.13
C ALA A 21 -5.72 0.72 -12.87
N ASP A 22 -6.53 -0.30 -13.13
CA ASP A 22 -7.80 -0.16 -13.85
C ASP A 22 -8.83 0.60 -13.01
N ALA A 23 -8.87 0.35 -11.69
CA ALA A 23 -9.72 1.08 -10.76
C ALA A 23 -9.33 2.56 -10.68
N MET A 24 -8.03 2.88 -10.63
CA MET A 24 -7.53 4.27 -10.64
C MET A 24 -7.92 4.99 -11.93
N ARG A 25 -7.71 4.37 -13.11
CA ARG A 25 -8.12 4.94 -14.41
C ARG A 25 -9.63 5.17 -14.50
N LYS A 26 -10.42 4.18 -14.09
CA LYS A 26 -11.89 4.26 -14.11
C LYS A 26 -12.41 5.41 -13.26
N ASN A 27 -11.73 5.73 -12.17
CA ASN A 27 -12.14 6.75 -11.20
C ASN A 27 -11.29 8.03 -11.30
N GLU A 28 -10.55 8.24 -12.39
CA GLU A 28 -9.65 9.39 -12.57
C GLU A 28 -10.38 10.72 -12.31
N THR A 29 -11.51 10.95 -12.99
CA THR A 29 -12.31 12.18 -12.83
C THR A 29 -12.83 12.35 -11.38
N VAL A 30 -13.22 11.26 -10.72
CA VAL A 30 -13.69 11.32 -9.31
C VAL A 30 -12.56 11.74 -8.38
N LEU A 31 -11.34 11.23 -8.60
CA LEU A 31 -10.15 11.60 -7.84
C LEU A 31 -9.72 13.04 -8.09
N GLU A 32 -9.75 13.51 -9.36
CA GLU A 32 -9.47 14.89 -9.72
C GLU A 32 -10.44 15.88 -9.06
N GLU A 33 -11.74 15.57 -9.09
CA GLU A 33 -12.75 16.37 -8.40
C GLU A 33 -12.56 16.39 -6.88
N ALA A 34 -12.21 15.26 -6.28
CA ALA A 34 -11.94 15.16 -4.86
C ALA A 34 -10.69 15.97 -4.47
N LEU A 35 -9.60 15.86 -5.22
CA LEU A 35 -8.37 16.63 -5.02
C LEU A 35 -8.59 18.14 -5.19
N LYS A 36 -9.44 18.52 -6.16
CA LYS A 36 -9.83 19.92 -6.33
C LYS A 36 -10.64 20.45 -5.15
N LYS A 37 -11.57 19.65 -4.61
CA LYS A 37 -12.41 20.04 -3.45
C LYS A 37 -11.61 20.18 -2.16
N ASP A 38 -10.69 19.23 -1.91
CA ASP A 38 -9.91 19.18 -0.67
C ASP A 38 -8.70 20.13 -0.67
N LEU A 39 -8.00 20.22 -1.81
CA LEU A 39 -6.69 20.89 -1.91
C LEU A 39 -6.62 22.00 -2.97
N GLY A 40 -7.68 22.21 -3.76
CA GLY A 40 -7.68 23.18 -4.84
C GLY A 40 -6.80 22.80 -6.04
N LYS A 41 -6.33 21.54 -6.12
CA LYS A 41 -5.45 21.08 -7.21
C LYS A 41 -6.16 21.17 -8.56
N SER A 42 -5.43 21.62 -9.58
CA SER A 42 -5.89 21.58 -10.96
C SER A 42 -5.90 20.14 -11.49
N VAL A 43 -6.63 19.86 -12.58
CA VAL A 43 -6.62 18.55 -13.25
C VAL A 43 -5.20 18.13 -13.63
N PHE A 44 -4.41 19.06 -14.20
CA PHE A 44 -3.03 18.79 -14.55
C PHE A 44 -2.17 18.42 -13.34
N GLU A 45 -2.28 19.15 -12.24
CA GLU A 45 -1.53 18.88 -11.01
C GLU A 45 -1.96 17.56 -10.39
N SER A 46 -3.27 17.30 -10.29
CA SER A 46 -3.82 16.05 -9.77
C SER A 46 -3.32 14.83 -10.54
N TYR A 47 -3.30 14.93 -11.88
CA TYR A 47 -2.78 13.85 -12.72
C TYR A 47 -1.25 13.72 -12.60
N ALA A 48 -0.51 14.82 -12.81
CA ALA A 48 0.94 14.77 -12.89
C ALA A 48 1.62 14.38 -11.58
N THR A 49 1.07 14.79 -10.43
CA THR A 49 1.70 14.58 -9.13
C THR A 49 1.11 13.43 -8.32
N GLU A 50 -0.08 12.94 -8.68
CA GLU A 50 -0.75 11.89 -7.92
C GLU A 50 -1.18 10.72 -8.81
N ILE A 51 -2.21 10.88 -9.65
CA ILE A 51 -2.82 9.75 -10.36
C ILE A 51 -1.87 9.15 -11.40
N GLY A 52 -1.30 9.97 -12.25
CA GLY A 52 -0.37 9.53 -13.31
C GLY A 52 0.91 8.94 -12.74
N PHE A 53 1.40 9.49 -11.62
CA PHE A 53 2.56 8.97 -10.90
C PHE A 53 2.30 7.54 -10.39
N VAL A 54 1.18 7.33 -9.69
CA VAL A 54 0.75 6.01 -9.21
C VAL A 54 0.61 5.00 -10.36
N LEU A 55 -0.02 5.40 -11.47
CA LEU A 55 -0.17 4.53 -12.64
C LEU A 55 1.18 4.16 -13.28
N ALA A 56 2.13 5.08 -13.28
CA ALA A 56 3.49 4.83 -13.78
C ALA A 56 4.23 3.83 -12.86
N ASP A 57 4.11 3.99 -11.54
CA ASP A 57 4.76 3.07 -10.58
C ASP A 57 4.14 1.67 -10.61
N ILE A 58 2.82 1.55 -10.72
CA ILE A 58 2.18 0.23 -10.91
C ILE A 58 2.76 -0.48 -12.14
N ARG A 59 2.86 0.23 -13.28
CA ARG A 59 3.44 -0.33 -14.50
C ARG A 59 4.88 -0.78 -14.30
N TYR A 60 5.70 0.07 -13.70
CA TYR A 60 7.10 -0.23 -13.40
C TYR A 60 7.23 -1.42 -12.46
N THR A 61 6.41 -1.49 -11.43
CA THR A 61 6.37 -2.59 -10.47
C THR A 61 6.02 -3.91 -11.15
N ILE A 62 4.95 -3.96 -11.96
CA ILE A 62 4.57 -5.17 -12.71
C ILE A 62 5.71 -5.67 -13.59
N GLN A 63 6.38 -4.77 -14.32
CA GLN A 63 7.49 -5.13 -15.22
C GLN A 63 8.69 -5.74 -14.48
N ASN A 64 8.93 -5.34 -13.23
CA ASN A 64 10.09 -5.76 -12.46
C ASN A 64 9.79 -6.83 -11.41
N LEU A 65 8.53 -7.07 -11.08
CA LEU A 65 8.12 -7.88 -9.93
C LEU A 65 8.69 -9.31 -9.97
N GLN A 66 8.70 -9.93 -11.15
CA GLN A 66 9.29 -11.27 -11.33
C GLN A 66 10.77 -11.29 -10.94
N LYS A 67 11.53 -10.29 -11.40
CA LYS A 67 12.95 -10.15 -11.07
C LYS A 67 13.18 -9.89 -9.58
N TRP A 68 12.36 -9.03 -8.99
CA TRP A 68 12.48 -8.68 -7.57
C TRP A 68 12.10 -9.82 -6.63
N SER A 69 11.16 -10.68 -7.05
CA SER A 69 10.69 -11.83 -6.27
C SER A 69 11.58 -13.05 -6.41
N ALA A 70 12.47 -13.07 -7.40
CA ALA A 70 13.34 -14.22 -7.65
C ALA A 70 14.33 -14.45 -6.49
N PRO A 71 14.49 -15.70 -6.01
CA PRO A 71 15.48 -16.03 -5.02
C PRO A 71 16.91 -15.74 -5.51
N LYS A 72 17.71 -15.06 -4.69
CA LYS A 72 19.12 -14.77 -4.98
C LYS A 72 20.01 -15.88 -4.44
N ARG A 73 20.73 -16.60 -5.32
CA ARG A 73 21.76 -17.55 -4.89
C ARG A 73 22.91 -16.83 -4.21
N VAL A 74 23.42 -17.40 -3.11
CA VAL A 74 24.58 -16.92 -2.38
C VAL A 74 25.58 -18.04 -2.20
N ARG A 75 26.84 -17.68 -1.86
CA ARG A 75 27.91 -18.65 -1.63
C ARG A 75 27.56 -19.56 -0.46
N THR A 76 27.65 -20.86 -0.69
CA THR A 76 27.52 -21.90 0.35
C THR A 76 28.90 -22.29 0.84
N PRO A 77 29.17 -22.32 2.16
CA PRO A 77 30.39 -22.81 2.72
C PRO A 77 30.67 -24.28 2.28
N LEU A 78 31.93 -24.61 2.04
CA LEU A 78 32.30 -25.93 1.49
C LEU A 78 31.88 -27.10 2.38
N TYR A 79 31.89 -26.89 3.71
CA TYR A 79 31.50 -27.95 4.68
C TYR A 79 29.99 -28.27 4.65
N LEU A 80 29.18 -27.46 3.95
CA LEU A 80 27.75 -27.74 3.71
C LEU A 80 27.49 -28.41 2.36
N PHE A 81 28.55 -28.80 1.63
CA PHE A 81 28.38 -29.52 0.37
C PHE A 81 27.62 -30.84 0.61
N PRO A 82 26.63 -31.22 -0.25
CA PRO A 82 26.20 -30.60 -1.54
C PRO A 82 25.07 -29.55 -1.40
N GLY A 83 24.91 -28.92 -0.25
CA GLY A 83 23.90 -27.92 0.02
C GLY A 83 24.01 -26.69 -0.89
N LYS A 84 22.89 -25.98 -1.06
CA LYS A 84 22.82 -24.74 -1.84
C LYS A 84 22.14 -23.66 -0.99
N SER A 85 22.74 -22.48 -0.91
CA SER A 85 22.20 -21.34 -0.14
C SER A 85 21.54 -20.33 -1.05
N LYS A 86 20.42 -19.77 -0.59
CA LYS A 86 19.69 -18.69 -1.27
C LYS A 86 19.12 -17.71 -0.27
N ILE A 87 18.96 -16.46 -0.69
CA ILE A 87 18.17 -15.44 0.00
C ILE A 87 16.83 -15.36 -0.72
N GLN A 88 15.75 -15.56 0.02
CA GLN A 88 14.39 -15.45 -0.48
C GLN A 88 13.67 -14.33 0.28
N LYS A 89 13.01 -13.44 -0.45
CA LYS A 89 12.17 -12.40 0.15
C LYS A 89 10.82 -12.99 0.48
N GLU A 90 10.31 -12.63 1.65
CA GLU A 90 8.98 -13.04 2.10
C GLU A 90 8.16 -11.83 2.54
N PRO A 91 6.83 -11.86 2.41
CA PRO A 91 5.95 -10.81 2.90
C PRO A 91 5.97 -10.78 4.44
N TYR A 92 5.74 -9.61 5.00
CA TYR A 92 5.57 -9.43 6.45
C TYR A 92 4.27 -10.06 6.96
N GLY A 93 3.14 -9.79 6.26
CA GLY A 93 1.82 -10.22 6.72
C GLY A 93 0.76 -9.16 6.47
N SER A 94 0.18 -8.64 7.54
CA SER A 94 -0.80 -7.56 7.52
C SER A 94 -0.11 -6.21 7.74
N VAL A 95 -0.30 -5.28 6.81
CA VAL A 95 0.33 -3.95 6.80
C VAL A 95 -0.70 -2.87 7.06
N LEU A 96 -0.43 -1.95 7.98
CA LEU A 96 -1.19 -0.71 8.14
C LEU A 96 -0.49 0.42 7.36
N ILE A 97 -1.26 1.15 6.54
CA ILE A 97 -0.77 2.29 5.76
C ILE A 97 -1.54 3.54 6.18
N LEU A 98 -0.83 4.47 6.84
CA LEU A 98 -1.38 5.75 7.29
C LEU A 98 -0.95 6.85 6.32
N GLY A 99 -1.88 7.36 5.52
CA GLY A 99 -1.62 8.38 4.50
C GLY A 99 -1.74 9.81 5.03
N PRO A 100 -0.93 10.76 4.50
CA PRO A 100 -1.00 12.18 4.82
C PRO A 100 -2.04 12.91 3.96
N TYR A 101 -2.22 14.20 4.22
CA TYR A 101 -3.20 15.04 3.52
C TYR A 101 -2.66 15.76 2.26
N ASN A 102 -1.35 15.98 2.15
CA ASN A 102 -0.76 16.86 1.12
C ASN A 102 -0.68 16.23 -0.28
N TYR A 103 -0.43 14.93 -0.38
CA TYR A 103 -0.52 14.11 -1.58
C TYR A 103 -1.32 12.84 -1.24
N PRO A 104 -2.63 13.00 -0.97
CA PRO A 104 -3.41 11.96 -0.30
C PRO A 104 -3.64 10.71 -1.16
N VAL A 105 -3.69 10.84 -2.48
CA VAL A 105 -3.81 9.70 -3.39
C VAL A 105 -2.46 8.99 -3.55
N GLN A 106 -1.41 9.74 -3.89
CA GLN A 106 -0.09 9.19 -4.14
C GLN A 106 0.47 8.50 -2.89
N LEU A 107 0.56 9.22 -1.78
CA LEU A 107 1.22 8.72 -0.57
C LEU A 107 0.41 7.66 0.19
N LEU A 108 -0.81 7.36 -0.25
CA LEU A 108 -1.59 6.21 0.18
C LEU A 108 -1.42 5.02 -0.78
N ALA A 109 -1.42 5.28 -2.09
CA ALA A 109 -1.36 4.24 -3.11
C ALA A 109 0.05 3.66 -3.33
N GLU A 110 1.11 4.47 -3.24
CA GLU A 110 2.50 4.00 -3.39
C GLU A 110 2.88 2.91 -2.38
N PRO A 111 2.65 3.09 -1.06
CA PRO A 111 2.89 2.01 -0.11
C PRO A 111 2.00 0.80 -0.34
N LEU A 112 0.76 0.99 -0.83
CA LEU A 112 -0.13 -0.12 -1.20
C LEU A 112 0.43 -0.93 -2.37
N ILE A 113 0.98 -0.27 -3.41
CA ILE A 113 1.67 -0.95 -4.51
C ILE A 113 2.80 -1.82 -3.95
N GLY A 114 3.61 -1.27 -3.05
CA GLY A 114 4.68 -2.01 -2.37
C GLY A 114 4.16 -3.19 -1.56
N ALA A 115 3.08 -3.01 -0.81
CA ALA A 115 2.45 -4.09 -0.02
C ALA A 115 1.93 -5.23 -0.90
N ILE A 116 1.20 -4.91 -1.98
CA ILE A 116 0.71 -5.90 -2.96
C ILE A 116 1.89 -6.62 -3.63
N ALA A 117 2.89 -5.87 -4.09
CA ALA A 117 4.07 -6.41 -4.76
C ALA A 117 4.87 -7.36 -3.86
N ALA A 118 4.97 -7.07 -2.58
CA ALA A 118 5.63 -7.93 -1.59
C ALA A 118 4.80 -9.16 -1.19
N GLY A 119 3.48 -9.14 -1.44
CA GLY A 119 2.56 -10.23 -1.08
C GLY A 119 1.92 -10.08 0.30
N ASN A 120 1.75 -8.86 0.78
CA ASN A 120 1.08 -8.55 2.04
C ASN A 120 -0.43 -8.33 1.85
N CYS A 121 -1.19 -8.44 2.93
CA CYS A 121 -2.50 -7.83 3.09
C CYS A 121 -2.31 -6.39 3.59
N ALA A 122 -3.30 -5.50 3.35
CA ALA A 122 -3.17 -4.11 3.75
C ALA A 122 -4.47 -3.54 4.32
N VAL A 123 -4.32 -2.67 5.33
CA VAL A 123 -5.36 -1.76 5.80
C VAL A 123 -4.89 -0.34 5.51
N LEU A 124 -5.70 0.40 4.77
CA LEU A 124 -5.44 1.79 4.40
C LEU A 124 -6.22 2.72 5.32
N LYS A 125 -5.57 3.77 5.79
CA LYS A 125 -6.22 4.84 6.53
C LYS A 125 -5.83 6.19 5.89
N PRO A 126 -6.66 6.72 4.96
CA PRO A 126 -6.45 8.05 4.40
C PRO A 126 -6.61 9.15 5.46
N SER A 127 -6.10 10.34 5.17
CA SER A 127 -6.19 11.47 6.09
C SER A 127 -7.63 12.00 6.19
N GLU A 128 -8.07 12.29 7.40
CA GLU A 128 -9.34 12.97 7.69
C GLU A 128 -9.36 14.45 7.24
N LEU A 129 -8.18 15.02 6.97
CA LEU A 129 -8.06 16.40 6.48
C LEU A 129 -8.39 16.55 4.98
N THR A 130 -8.50 15.42 4.27
CA THR A 130 -8.92 15.37 2.87
C THR A 130 -10.11 14.42 2.71
N PRO A 131 -11.29 14.82 3.20
CA PRO A 131 -12.45 13.93 3.33
C PRO A 131 -13.02 13.46 1.99
N HIS A 132 -12.95 14.28 0.92
CA HIS A 132 -13.43 13.86 -0.40
C HIS A 132 -12.51 12.82 -1.02
N VAL A 133 -11.19 12.98 -0.89
CA VAL A 133 -10.21 11.97 -1.34
C VAL A 133 -10.31 10.70 -0.49
N SER A 134 -10.46 10.85 0.84
CA SER A 134 -10.69 9.71 1.74
C SER A 134 -11.87 8.86 1.28
N LYS A 135 -13.02 9.49 1.05
CA LYS A 135 -14.24 8.83 0.56
C LYS A 135 -14.04 8.18 -0.82
N ALA A 136 -13.36 8.86 -1.75
CA ALA A 136 -13.09 8.32 -3.07
C ALA A 136 -12.19 7.07 -2.99
N MET A 137 -11.11 7.12 -2.22
CA MET A 137 -10.21 5.99 -2.01
C MET A 137 -10.91 4.82 -1.30
N TYR A 138 -11.75 5.09 -0.30
CA TYR A 138 -12.60 4.09 0.35
C TYR A 138 -13.46 3.34 -0.69
N GLN A 139 -14.19 4.08 -1.54
CA GLN A 139 -15.05 3.48 -2.56
C GLN A 139 -14.27 2.67 -3.60
N ILE A 140 -13.10 3.19 -4.05
CA ILE A 140 -12.23 2.50 -4.99
C ILE A 140 -11.75 1.18 -4.40
N VAL A 141 -11.23 1.20 -3.18
CA VAL A 141 -10.69 0.00 -2.52
C VAL A 141 -11.77 -1.06 -2.32
N HIS A 142 -12.92 -0.68 -1.75
CA HIS A 142 -14.02 -1.63 -1.46
C HIS A 142 -14.68 -2.19 -2.72
N SER A 143 -14.69 -1.44 -3.83
CA SER A 143 -15.22 -1.95 -5.10
C SER A 143 -14.23 -2.82 -5.87
N THR A 144 -12.94 -2.78 -5.54
CA THR A 144 -11.87 -3.44 -6.28
C THR A 144 -11.36 -4.70 -5.60
N PHE A 145 -11.24 -4.67 -4.28
CA PHE A 145 -10.62 -5.73 -3.50
C PHE A 145 -11.61 -6.38 -2.53
N LYS A 146 -11.32 -7.60 -2.15
CA LYS A 146 -11.96 -8.24 -1.00
C LYS A 146 -11.46 -7.60 0.29
N GLU A 147 -12.37 -7.30 1.22
CA GLU A 147 -12.05 -6.63 2.48
C GLU A 147 -11.03 -7.41 3.32
N GLU A 148 -11.09 -8.73 3.32
CA GLU A 148 -10.11 -9.57 4.01
C GLU A 148 -8.70 -9.54 3.41
N TYR A 149 -8.53 -8.93 2.22
CA TYR A 149 -7.24 -8.76 1.54
C TYR A 149 -6.72 -7.33 1.63
N ILE A 150 -7.52 -6.37 1.18
CA ILE A 150 -7.21 -4.94 1.25
C ILE A 150 -8.46 -4.21 1.71
N ALA A 151 -8.38 -3.57 2.86
CA ALA A 151 -9.42 -2.74 3.44
C ALA A 151 -9.02 -1.26 3.46
N CYS A 152 -10.01 -0.38 3.46
CA CYS A 152 -9.81 1.05 3.68
C CYS A 152 -10.75 1.52 4.79
N VAL A 153 -10.21 2.23 5.78
CA VAL A 153 -10.96 2.70 6.95
C VAL A 153 -10.89 4.22 7.00
N GLU A 154 -12.05 4.87 7.01
CA GLU A 154 -12.17 6.32 7.18
C GLU A 154 -12.29 6.67 8.67
N GLY A 155 -11.88 7.86 9.04
CA GLY A 155 -12.07 8.40 10.39
C GLY A 155 -10.93 9.28 10.87
N GLY A 156 -11.11 9.85 12.05
CA GLY A 156 -10.19 10.81 12.67
C GLY A 156 -9.18 10.15 13.62
N VAL A 157 -8.78 10.92 14.63
CA VAL A 157 -7.75 10.52 15.61
C VAL A 157 -8.15 9.27 16.38
N GLU A 158 -9.43 9.12 16.75
CA GLU A 158 -9.93 7.96 17.50
C GLU A 158 -9.76 6.66 16.71
N VAL A 159 -10.09 6.70 15.40
CA VAL A 159 -9.90 5.54 14.50
C VAL A 159 -8.41 5.23 14.33
N ASN A 160 -7.55 6.25 14.25
CA ASN A 160 -6.09 6.03 14.23
C ASN A 160 -5.60 5.35 15.50
N GLN A 161 -6.09 5.75 16.67
CA GLN A 161 -5.74 5.14 17.95
C GLN A 161 -6.21 3.68 18.02
N GLU A 162 -7.44 3.42 17.58
CA GLU A 162 -7.99 2.05 17.53
C GLU A 162 -7.17 1.15 16.58
N LEU A 163 -6.83 1.63 15.37
CA LEU A 163 -5.99 0.88 14.44
C LEU A 163 -4.60 0.62 15.02
N LEU A 164 -4.00 1.60 15.69
CA LEU A 164 -2.69 1.45 16.32
C LEU A 164 -2.69 0.54 17.55
N SER A 165 -3.85 0.25 18.14
CA SER A 165 -4.00 -0.74 19.22
C SER A 165 -4.07 -2.18 18.69
N GLN A 166 -4.27 -2.35 17.37
CA GLN A 166 -4.32 -3.66 16.73
C GLN A 166 -2.91 -4.14 16.35
N LYS A 167 -2.74 -5.45 16.26
CA LYS A 167 -1.48 -6.06 15.83
C LYS A 167 -1.35 -6.02 14.31
N PHE A 168 -0.33 -5.31 13.82
CA PHE A 168 0.12 -5.34 12.44
C PHE A 168 1.57 -5.83 12.37
N ASP A 169 1.90 -6.55 11.29
CA ASP A 169 3.26 -7.03 11.06
C ASP A 169 4.18 -5.91 10.53
N TYR A 170 3.59 -4.85 9.96
CA TYR A 170 4.30 -3.67 9.49
C TYR A 170 3.38 -2.45 9.47
N ILE A 171 3.88 -1.28 9.87
CA ILE A 171 3.16 -0.01 9.80
C ILE A 171 3.96 0.94 8.90
N PHE A 172 3.32 1.42 7.83
CA PHE A 172 3.83 2.47 6.97
C PHE A 172 3.14 3.79 7.32
N PHE A 173 3.93 4.79 7.68
CA PHE A 173 3.42 6.11 8.06
C PHE A 173 4.15 7.20 7.29
N THR A 174 3.39 8.11 6.68
CA THR A 174 3.88 9.37 6.12
C THR A 174 3.20 10.53 6.83
N GLY A 175 3.98 11.44 7.42
CA GLY A 175 3.43 12.58 8.15
C GLY A 175 4.46 13.32 9.00
N SER A 176 4.00 14.07 10.01
CA SER A 176 4.88 14.85 10.88
C SER A 176 5.68 13.97 11.84
N GLU A 177 6.86 14.46 12.26
CA GLU A 177 7.70 13.80 13.26
C GLU A 177 6.93 13.51 14.56
N ARG A 178 6.12 14.46 15.03
CA ARG A 178 5.32 14.32 16.25
C ARG A 178 4.40 13.09 16.19
N VAL A 179 3.66 12.92 15.08
CA VAL A 179 2.76 11.78 14.89
C VAL A 179 3.56 10.51 14.64
N GLY A 180 4.67 10.57 13.90
CA GLY A 180 5.56 9.43 13.67
C GLY A 180 6.09 8.83 14.99
N ARG A 181 6.42 9.66 15.98
CA ARG A 181 6.82 9.18 17.33
C ARG A 181 5.69 8.43 18.04
N ILE A 182 4.44 8.88 17.88
CA ILE A 182 3.27 8.20 18.45
C ILE A 182 3.09 6.83 17.78
N VAL A 183 3.17 6.79 16.44
CA VAL A 183 3.06 5.54 15.67
C VAL A 183 4.18 4.56 16.05
N MET A 184 5.43 5.02 16.13
CA MET A 184 6.55 4.17 16.54
C MET A 184 6.38 3.60 17.95
N LYS A 185 5.88 4.41 18.89
CA LYS A 185 5.62 3.94 20.26
C LYS A 185 4.55 2.85 20.27
N ALA A 186 3.42 3.06 19.59
CA ALA A 186 2.36 2.07 19.48
C ALA A 186 2.84 0.78 18.79
N ALA A 187 3.62 0.90 17.71
CA ALA A 187 4.19 -0.25 17.01
C ALA A 187 5.20 -1.05 17.86
N ALA A 188 5.82 -0.44 18.85
CA ALA A 188 6.75 -1.13 19.74
C ALA A 188 6.04 -1.88 20.89
N GLU A 189 4.78 -1.59 21.15
CA GLU A 189 3.95 -2.23 22.18
C GLU A 189 3.19 -3.46 21.64
N ASN A 190 3.03 -3.59 20.31
CA ASN A 190 2.29 -4.65 19.60
C ASN A 190 3.18 -5.45 18.66
#